data_6f8057e801411e27f7dc47e6ddee6366
#
_entry.id   6f8057e801411e27f7dc47e6ddee6366
#
_cell.length_a   1.000
_cell.length_b   1.000
_cell.length_c   1.000
_cell.angle_alpha   90.00
_cell.angle_beta   90.00
_cell.angle_gamma   90.00
#
_symmetry.space_group_name_H-M   'P 1'
#
loop_
_entity.id
_entity.type
_entity.pdbx_description
1 polymer ?
#
loop_
_entity_poly.entity_id
_entity_poly.type
_entity_poly.pdbx_seq_one_letter_code
_entity_poly.pdbx_strand_id
1 'polypeptide(L)'
;MIKDTLPAILIHPPRHLTITAGSIFSEEMVIIRQVFLLTLLTQLAVIASGGAKQKGALIGDAPSDPAPISGALYLDPWQIEKEFLLTPMALQGWYDLGLTSDVALSPERRSLLKPVISKFLASRCPVSIRDEPVAFTLDRIHFIQPDASEFRPVSGDETVPAGDMWISVVFSAPQTDPRQALQLMWDLIPEGPEPVTIKVADPEGTRNFELNRLSPSLNVRGRFHPNARTPPPPAPIINPNPSRPLALPWISILILLTALFGFLALRRDPRRRILGMCIIASAALASTLTRGISIEFSPKKPLTVTSNPEAIEILNPLLRRIYHAFNYRSQDQQYDELSLVASGEAALTPIFLELQRTLRSREREGSRVRVDTVQITACSVTALEKRPGFQALCSWQAAGRVGHWGHFHDRTNAYDASFDVEPIDGTWKITRLDLHGRERKPETPQPTLRQQE
;
A
#
# COMPACT_ATOMS: atom_id res chain seq x y z
N MET A 1 56.58 3.44 28.48
CA MET A 1 56.75 4.87 28.33
C MET A 1 55.60 5.30 27.43
N ILE A 2 54.60 5.93 27.88
CA ILE A 2 54.26 7.08 28.70
C ILE A 2 52.88 6.84 29.33
N LYS A 3 52.77 7.07 30.63
CA LYS A 3 51.56 7.25 31.44
C LYS A 3 50.95 8.61 31.12
N ASP A 4 49.63 8.74 31.26
CA ASP A 4 48.96 9.90 31.89
C ASP A 4 47.48 9.64 31.93
N THR A 5 46.96 9.35 33.06
CA THR A 5 46.26 10.10 34.13
C THR A 5 44.92 10.72 33.73
N LEU A 6 43.85 10.07 34.19
CA LEU A 6 42.48 10.61 34.33
C LEU A 6 42.36 11.46 35.61
N PRO A 7 41.61 12.57 35.62
CA PRO A 7 41.18 13.21 36.86
C PRO A 7 39.78 12.75 37.29
N ALA A 8 39.68 12.48 38.58
CA ALA A 8 38.46 12.19 39.30
C ALA A 8 37.56 13.45 39.40
N ILE A 9 36.28 13.32 39.09
CA ILE A 9 35.27 14.32 39.37
C ILE A 9 34.47 13.90 40.60
N LEU A 10 34.56 14.70 41.63
CA LEU A 10 33.80 14.64 42.89
C LEU A 10 32.31 14.85 42.61
N ILE A 11 31.50 13.92 43.05
CA ILE A 11 30.01 14.07 43.06
C ILE A 11 29.60 14.55 44.45
N HIS A 12 29.07 15.76 44.53
CA HIS A 12 28.37 16.28 45.71
C HIS A 12 26.87 15.92 45.64
N PRO A 13 26.23 15.55 46.77
CA PRO A 13 24.79 15.26 46.79
C PRO A 13 23.97 16.57 46.84
N PRO A 14 22.78 16.58 46.21
CA PRO A 14 21.94 17.79 46.21
C PRO A 14 21.17 18.00 47.51
N ARG A 15 21.18 19.23 47.99
CA ARG A 15 20.42 19.73 49.16
C ARG A 15 18.93 19.68 48.87
N HIS A 16 18.16 19.20 49.83
CA HIS A 16 16.71 19.28 49.86
C HIS A 16 16.24 20.73 49.75
N LEU A 17 15.45 21.04 48.71
CA LEU A 17 14.70 22.27 48.61
C LEU A 17 13.20 21.90 48.79
N THR A 18 12.69 22.31 49.94
CA THR A 18 11.24 22.24 50.25
C THR A 18 10.55 23.42 49.55
N ILE A 19 9.80 23.12 48.47
CA ILE A 19 8.99 24.14 47.79
C ILE A 19 7.56 24.00 48.30
N THR A 20 7.10 25.02 49.01
CA THR A 20 5.69 25.23 49.40
C THR A 20 4.84 25.48 48.15
N ALA A 21 3.92 24.57 47.87
CA ALA A 21 2.91 24.72 46.82
C ALA A 21 1.87 25.76 47.27
N GLY A 22 1.87 26.95 46.67
CA GLY A 22 0.87 27.91 47.08
C GLY A 22 0.77 29.22 46.30
N SER A 23 1.51 29.48 45.22
CA SER A 23 1.34 30.77 44.53
C SER A 23 1.71 30.86 43.04
N ILE A 24 1.94 29.76 42.36
CA ILE A 24 2.37 29.78 40.92
C ILE A 24 1.20 29.55 39.94
N PHE A 25 0.02 29.13 40.43
CA PHE A 25 -1.11 28.80 39.53
C PHE A 25 -1.93 30.00 39.03
N SER A 26 -1.70 31.23 39.51
CA SER A 26 -2.52 32.39 39.11
C SER A 26 -1.95 33.19 37.93
N GLU A 27 -0.63 33.24 37.73
CA GLU A 27 -0.04 34.05 36.66
C GLU A 27 0.00 33.35 35.33
N GLU A 28 0.26 32.04 35.28
CA GLU A 28 0.24 31.30 34.02
C GLU A 28 -1.15 31.21 33.37
N MET A 29 -2.23 31.14 34.15
CA MET A 29 -3.60 31.14 33.65
C MET A 29 -4.02 32.50 33.06
N VAL A 30 -3.44 33.61 33.49
CA VAL A 30 -3.69 34.94 32.92
C VAL A 30 -2.97 35.08 31.57
N ILE A 31 -1.75 34.56 31.44
CA ILE A 31 -0.97 34.61 30.19
C ILE A 31 -1.62 33.71 29.12
N ILE A 32 -2.05 32.52 29.47
CA ILE A 32 -2.75 31.60 28.55
C ILE A 32 -4.08 32.20 28.07
N ARG A 33 -4.81 32.90 28.96
CA ARG A 33 -6.07 33.60 28.62
C ARG A 33 -5.84 34.80 27.71
N GLN A 34 -4.74 35.56 27.88
CA GLN A 34 -4.38 36.67 26.99
C GLN A 34 -3.91 36.22 25.63
N VAL A 35 -3.11 35.12 25.53
CA VAL A 35 -2.68 34.56 24.27
C VAL A 35 -3.87 33.97 23.50
N PHE A 36 -4.82 33.31 24.18
CA PHE A 36 -6.03 32.80 23.55
C PHE A 36 -6.96 33.92 23.05
N LEU A 37 -7.05 35.03 23.77
CA LEU A 37 -7.87 36.19 23.33
C LEU A 37 -7.21 36.91 22.13
N LEU A 38 -5.88 37.00 22.10
CA LEU A 38 -5.13 37.62 21.01
C LEU A 38 -5.20 36.80 19.71
N THR A 39 -5.15 35.47 19.80
CA THR A 39 -5.32 34.57 18.65
C THR A 39 -6.76 34.57 18.13
N LEU A 40 -7.76 34.70 19.01
CA LEU A 40 -9.18 34.83 18.61
C LEU A 40 -9.47 36.16 17.91
N LEU A 41 -8.87 37.25 18.37
CA LEU A 41 -9.00 38.57 17.75
C LEU A 41 -8.29 38.67 16.39
N THR A 42 -7.16 38.00 16.20
CA THR A 42 -6.49 37.96 14.90
C THR A 42 -7.26 37.13 13.89
N GLN A 43 -7.92 36.05 14.30
CA GLN A 43 -8.79 35.26 13.42
C GLN A 43 -10.07 36.01 13.03
N LEU A 44 -10.66 36.81 13.94
CA LEU A 44 -11.82 37.67 13.64
C LEU A 44 -11.44 38.83 12.69
N ALA A 45 -10.25 39.39 12.80
CA ALA A 45 -9.77 40.46 11.91
C ALA A 45 -9.53 39.95 10.46
N VAL A 46 -9.11 38.68 10.28
CA VAL A 46 -8.95 38.06 8.97
C VAL A 46 -10.32 37.77 8.30
N ILE A 47 -11.34 37.46 9.09
CA ILE A 47 -12.72 37.26 8.58
C ILE A 47 -13.39 38.60 8.19
N ALA A 48 -13.07 39.69 8.88
CA ALA A 48 -13.65 40.99 8.59
C ALA A 48 -12.99 41.74 7.40
N SER A 49 -11.78 41.38 6.98
CA SER A 49 -11.08 41.98 5.84
C SER A 49 -11.30 41.27 4.51
N GLY A 50 -12.07 40.17 4.49
CA GLY A 50 -12.38 39.38 3.30
C GLY A 50 -13.50 39.88 2.38
N GLY A 51 -13.96 41.13 2.56
CA GLY A 51 -15.09 41.70 1.85
C GLY A 51 -14.80 42.68 0.73
N ALA A 52 -13.67 42.61 0.04
CA ALA A 52 -13.42 43.35 -1.19
C ALA A 52 -13.50 42.42 -2.40
N LYS A 53 -14.62 42.49 -3.11
CA LYS A 53 -14.80 41.93 -4.45
C LYS A 53 -13.77 42.54 -5.40
N GLN A 54 -12.63 41.92 -5.53
CA GLN A 54 -11.76 42.16 -6.67
C GLN A 54 -12.28 41.26 -7.82
N LYS A 55 -13.09 41.86 -8.70
CA LYS A 55 -13.33 41.39 -10.05
C LYS A 55 -12.03 41.47 -10.83
N GLY A 56 -11.08 40.62 -10.56
CA GLY A 56 -10.01 40.26 -11.47
C GLY A 56 -10.59 39.20 -12.41
N ALA A 57 -10.86 39.56 -13.64
CA ALA A 57 -11.11 38.62 -14.69
C ALA A 57 -9.86 37.76 -14.83
N LEU A 58 -9.87 36.58 -14.20
CA LEU A 58 -9.09 35.46 -14.66
C LEU A 58 -9.72 35.13 -16.03
N ILE A 59 -9.06 35.58 -17.09
CA ILE A 59 -9.16 34.95 -18.39
C ILE A 59 -8.58 33.56 -18.14
N GLY A 60 -9.44 32.66 -17.65
CA GLY A 60 -9.23 31.24 -17.79
C GLY A 60 -9.30 31.02 -19.30
N ASP A 61 -8.18 30.54 -19.88
CA ASP A 61 -8.22 29.98 -21.21
C ASP A 61 -9.45 29.06 -21.25
N ALA A 62 -10.43 29.43 -22.07
CA ALA A 62 -11.49 28.52 -22.42
C ALA A 62 -10.82 27.22 -22.84
N PRO A 63 -11.25 26.04 -22.37
CA PRO A 63 -10.65 24.81 -22.81
C PRO A 63 -10.67 24.81 -24.33
N SER A 64 -9.49 24.96 -24.96
CA SER A 64 -9.35 24.80 -26.40
C SER A 64 -9.91 23.41 -26.69
N ASP A 65 -10.79 23.30 -27.70
CA ASP A 65 -11.30 22.01 -28.12
C ASP A 65 -10.14 21.02 -28.16
N PRO A 66 -10.25 19.87 -27.46
CA PRO A 66 -9.14 18.94 -27.37
C PRO A 66 -8.74 18.53 -28.79
N ALA A 67 -7.43 18.54 -29.06
CA ALA A 67 -6.94 18.12 -30.38
C ALA A 67 -7.55 16.77 -30.76
N PRO A 68 -8.02 16.57 -31.99
CA PRO A 68 -8.84 15.41 -32.40
C PRO A 68 -8.13 14.06 -32.22
N ILE A 69 -6.84 14.09 -31.91
CA ILE A 69 -6.02 12.92 -31.55
C ILE A 69 -4.96 13.31 -30.54
N SER A 70 -4.78 12.49 -29.54
CA SER A 70 -3.69 12.55 -28.57
C SER A 70 -3.29 11.15 -28.14
N GLY A 71 -2.13 11.03 -27.50
CA GLY A 71 -1.67 9.76 -26.97
C GLY A 71 -1.20 9.88 -25.53
N ALA A 72 -1.20 8.76 -24.84
CA ALA A 72 -0.56 8.65 -23.54
C ALA A 72 0.28 7.37 -23.44
N LEU A 73 1.41 7.47 -22.77
CA LEU A 73 2.27 6.35 -22.42
C LEU A 73 2.38 6.30 -20.90
N TYR A 74 1.82 5.26 -20.31
CA TYR A 74 1.88 5.04 -18.87
C TYR A 74 3.00 4.05 -18.57
N LEU A 75 3.99 4.51 -17.84
CA LEU A 75 5.16 3.75 -17.46
C LEU A 75 5.02 3.35 -15.99
N ASP A 76 4.90 2.06 -15.78
CA ASP A 76 4.82 1.45 -14.46
C ASP A 76 5.98 0.47 -14.31
N PRO A 77 6.50 0.20 -13.11
CA PRO A 77 7.54 -0.81 -12.93
C PRO A 77 7.18 -2.18 -13.53
N TRP A 78 5.89 -2.53 -13.56
CA TRP A 78 5.40 -3.86 -13.95
C TRP A 78 4.91 -3.95 -15.39
N GLN A 79 4.44 -2.81 -15.94
CA GLN A 79 3.82 -2.78 -17.26
C GLN A 79 3.98 -1.43 -17.94
N ILE A 80 3.84 -1.46 -19.25
CA ILE A 80 3.74 -0.28 -20.12
C ILE A 80 2.32 -0.29 -20.69
N GLU A 81 1.65 0.84 -20.65
CA GLU A 81 0.39 1.02 -21.38
C GLU A 81 0.53 2.16 -22.38
N LYS A 82 -0.04 1.93 -23.56
CA LYS A 82 -0.14 2.88 -24.63
C LYS A 82 -1.61 3.18 -24.87
N GLU A 83 -2.04 4.42 -24.66
CA GLU A 83 -3.40 4.88 -24.88
C GLU A 83 -3.49 5.77 -26.11
N PHE A 84 -4.48 5.52 -26.94
CA PHE A 84 -4.93 6.39 -28.00
C PHE A 84 -6.24 7.05 -27.56
N LEU A 85 -6.28 8.37 -27.64
CA LEU A 85 -7.48 9.16 -27.39
C LEU A 85 -7.77 9.94 -28.65
N LEU A 86 -8.85 9.61 -29.35
CA LEU A 86 -9.15 10.16 -30.69
C LEU A 86 -10.64 10.19 -30.98
N THR A 87 -11.04 11.10 -31.87
CA THR A 87 -12.44 11.09 -32.38
C THR A 87 -12.60 10.07 -33.49
N PRO A 88 -13.81 9.50 -33.70
CA PRO A 88 -14.10 8.68 -34.88
C PRO A 88 -13.79 9.37 -36.18
N MET A 89 -14.02 10.69 -36.25
CA MET A 89 -13.76 11.52 -37.44
C MET A 89 -12.28 11.65 -37.74
N ALA A 90 -11.45 11.83 -36.72
CA ALA A 90 -9.99 11.84 -36.89
C ALA A 90 -9.47 10.50 -37.40
N LEU A 91 -9.99 9.39 -36.87
CA LEU A 91 -9.59 8.04 -37.25
C LEU A 91 -9.87 7.76 -38.73
N GLN A 92 -10.93 8.31 -39.32
CA GLN A 92 -11.26 8.17 -40.73
C GLN A 92 -10.19 8.72 -41.68
N GLY A 93 -9.33 9.63 -41.22
CA GLY A 93 -8.17 10.10 -42.00
C GLY A 93 -7.15 8.96 -42.32
N TRP A 94 -7.18 7.86 -41.58
CA TRP A 94 -6.29 6.69 -41.79
C TRP A 94 -7.04 5.39 -42.05
N TYR A 95 -8.28 5.29 -41.62
CA TYR A 95 -9.08 4.08 -41.77
C TYR A 95 -10.57 4.44 -41.93
N ASP A 96 -11.13 4.15 -43.10
CA ASP A 96 -12.53 4.45 -43.42
C ASP A 96 -13.46 3.58 -42.54
N LEU A 97 -14.18 4.23 -41.62
CA LEU A 97 -15.19 3.64 -40.76
C LEU A 97 -16.60 3.72 -41.37
N GLY A 98 -16.77 4.37 -42.51
CA GLY A 98 -18.08 4.63 -43.14
C GLY A 98 -18.98 5.46 -42.24
N LEU A 99 -18.42 6.44 -41.52
CA LEU A 99 -19.14 7.31 -40.57
C LEU A 99 -19.19 8.74 -41.11
N THR A 100 -20.27 9.46 -40.82
CA THR A 100 -20.36 10.93 -40.89
C THR A 100 -20.59 11.46 -39.46
N SER A 101 -20.34 12.72 -39.22
CA SER A 101 -20.42 13.32 -37.87
C SER A 101 -21.82 13.21 -37.25
N ASP A 102 -22.86 13.23 -38.08
CA ASP A 102 -24.27 13.13 -37.70
C ASP A 102 -24.76 11.69 -37.48
N VAL A 103 -23.99 10.69 -37.91
CA VAL A 103 -24.35 9.28 -37.72
C VAL A 103 -24.45 8.93 -36.27
N ALA A 104 -25.64 8.52 -35.81
CA ALA A 104 -25.83 8.05 -34.45
C ALA A 104 -25.26 6.63 -34.27
N LEU A 105 -24.40 6.47 -33.27
CA LEU A 105 -23.77 5.20 -32.91
C LEU A 105 -24.55 4.53 -31.77
N SER A 106 -25.40 3.57 -32.16
CA SER A 106 -26.06 2.71 -31.18
C SER A 106 -25.08 1.78 -30.44
N PRO A 107 -25.50 1.17 -29.33
CA PRO A 107 -24.67 0.18 -28.61
C PRO A 107 -24.15 -0.95 -29.49
N GLU A 108 -25.02 -1.46 -30.38
CA GLU A 108 -24.68 -2.56 -31.30
C GLU A 108 -23.62 -2.10 -32.30
N ARG A 109 -23.78 -0.91 -32.87
CA ARG A 109 -22.81 -0.38 -33.84
C ARG A 109 -21.48 -0.09 -33.19
N ARG A 110 -21.45 0.44 -31.95
CA ARG A 110 -20.22 0.59 -31.17
C ARG A 110 -19.54 -0.75 -30.92
N SER A 111 -20.28 -1.78 -30.58
CA SER A 111 -19.75 -3.14 -30.36
C SER A 111 -19.12 -3.71 -31.63
N LEU A 112 -19.69 -3.47 -32.82
CA LEU A 112 -19.10 -3.89 -34.09
C LEU A 112 -17.85 -3.09 -34.47
N LEU A 113 -17.73 -1.83 -34.06
CA LEU A 113 -16.57 -0.99 -34.34
C LEU A 113 -15.37 -1.34 -33.47
N LYS A 114 -15.56 -1.79 -32.24
CA LYS A 114 -14.48 -2.13 -31.31
C LYS A 114 -13.40 -3.03 -31.90
N PRO A 115 -13.70 -4.21 -32.46
CA PRO A 115 -12.67 -5.09 -33.00
C PRO A 115 -11.97 -4.51 -34.23
N VAL A 116 -12.66 -3.73 -35.04
CA VAL A 116 -12.10 -3.09 -36.22
C VAL A 116 -11.08 -2.02 -35.82
N ILE A 117 -11.47 -1.13 -34.91
CA ILE A 117 -10.62 -0.06 -34.41
C ILE A 117 -9.41 -0.62 -33.68
N SER A 118 -9.61 -1.60 -32.79
CA SER A 118 -8.50 -2.19 -32.04
C SER A 118 -7.51 -2.92 -32.94
N LYS A 119 -7.98 -3.64 -33.97
CA LYS A 119 -7.12 -4.30 -34.94
C LYS A 119 -6.29 -3.29 -35.74
N PHE A 120 -6.89 -2.18 -36.17
CA PHE A 120 -6.16 -1.13 -36.88
C PHE A 120 -5.10 -0.51 -35.99
N LEU A 121 -5.42 -0.12 -34.76
CA LEU A 121 -4.50 0.57 -33.84
C LEU A 121 -3.44 -0.37 -33.25
N ALA A 122 -3.62 -1.67 -33.26
CA ALA A 122 -2.66 -2.62 -32.70
C ALA A 122 -1.26 -2.52 -33.29
N SER A 123 -1.17 -2.24 -34.61
CA SER A 123 0.09 -2.09 -35.32
C SER A 123 0.63 -0.66 -35.37
N ARG A 124 -0.15 0.32 -34.85
CA ARG A 124 0.20 1.73 -34.92
C ARG A 124 1.04 2.18 -33.70
N CYS A 125 1.82 3.20 -33.95
CA CYS A 125 2.66 3.85 -32.94
C CYS A 125 3.51 2.82 -32.17
N PRO A 126 4.43 2.10 -32.87
CA PRO A 126 5.26 1.06 -32.26
C PRO A 126 6.13 1.63 -31.15
N VAL A 127 6.33 0.84 -30.12
CA VAL A 127 7.26 1.09 -29.03
C VAL A 127 8.36 0.05 -29.11
N SER A 128 9.61 0.45 -28.95
CA SER A 128 10.77 -0.44 -28.88
C SER A 128 11.62 -0.19 -27.64
N ILE A 129 12.34 -1.22 -27.22
CA ILE A 129 13.35 -1.18 -26.16
C ILE A 129 14.63 -1.76 -26.77
N ARG A 130 15.72 -0.98 -26.82
CA ARG A 130 16.98 -1.41 -27.48
C ARG A 130 16.75 -1.86 -28.93
N ASP A 131 15.92 -1.15 -29.65
CA ASP A 131 15.51 -1.46 -31.02
C ASP A 131 14.68 -2.75 -31.19
N GLU A 132 14.36 -3.46 -30.12
CA GLU A 132 13.46 -4.59 -30.14
C GLU A 132 12.01 -4.12 -29.94
N PRO A 133 11.07 -4.51 -30.81
CA PRO A 133 9.68 -4.10 -30.69
C PRO A 133 9.00 -4.74 -29.48
N VAL A 134 8.26 -3.93 -28.73
CA VAL A 134 7.44 -4.39 -27.62
C VAL A 134 6.10 -4.89 -28.13
N ALA A 135 5.76 -6.14 -27.83
CA ALA A 135 4.48 -6.73 -28.19
C ALA A 135 3.39 -6.25 -27.23
N PHE A 136 2.42 -5.50 -27.74
CA PHE A 136 1.28 -5.02 -27.00
C PHE A 136 0.04 -5.87 -27.26
N THR A 137 -0.78 -6.06 -26.23
CA THR A 137 -2.11 -6.68 -26.31
C THR A 137 -3.17 -5.64 -25.99
N LEU A 138 -4.34 -5.76 -26.64
CA LEU A 138 -5.47 -4.89 -26.31
C LEU A 138 -5.88 -5.13 -24.83
N ASP A 139 -5.95 -4.06 -24.07
CA ASP A 139 -6.39 -4.08 -22.69
C ASP A 139 -7.87 -3.67 -22.58
N ARG A 140 -8.21 -2.51 -23.12
CA ARG A 140 -9.58 -1.97 -23.09
C ARG A 140 -9.85 -0.99 -24.22
N ILE A 141 -11.13 -0.85 -24.57
CA ILE A 141 -11.62 0.14 -25.51
C ILE A 141 -12.95 0.71 -25.03
N HIS A 142 -13.01 2.03 -24.92
CA HIS A 142 -14.16 2.77 -24.45
C HIS A 142 -14.56 3.86 -25.43
N PHE A 143 -15.87 4.02 -25.59
CA PHE A 143 -16.46 5.20 -26.21
C PHE A 143 -16.80 6.17 -25.09
N ILE A 144 -16.36 7.41 -25.21
CA ILE A 144 -16.46 8.43 -24.17
C ILE A 144 -16.95 9.75 -24.78
N GLN A 145 -17.49 10.61 -23.95
CA GLN A 145 -17.91 11.96 -24.32
C GLN A 145 -17.27 12.99 -23.40
N PRO A 146 -16.95 14.20 -23.93
CA PRO A 146 -16.58 15.33 -23.09
C PRO A 146 -17.74 15.66 -22.12
N ASP A 147 -17.40 15.92 -20.86
CA ASP A 147 -18.32 16.37 -19.81
C ASP A 147 -17.62 17.45 -18.97
N ALA A 148 -18.16 18.65 -18.94
CA ALA A 148 -17.70 19.83 -18.20
C ALA A 148 -16.15 20.03 -18.16
N SER A 149 -15.42 19.23 -17.42
CA SER A 149 -13.95 19.27 -17.26
C SER A 149 -13.25 17.95 -17.59
N GLU A 150 -14.02 16.90 -17.85
CA GLU A 150 -13.49 15.54 -18.00
C GLU A 150 -14.20 14.79 -19.12
N PHE A 151 -13.87 13.54 -19.31
CA PHE A 151 -14.63 12.61 -20.15
C PHE A 151 -15.50 11.71 -19.28
N ARG A 152 -16.66 11.34 -19.78
CA ARG A 152 -17.49 10.28 -19.20
C ARG A 152 -17.63 9.10 -20.17
N PRO A 153 -17.72 7.88 -19.69
CA PRO A 153 -18.06 6.75 -20.55
C PRO A 153 -19.48 6.90 -21.09
N VAL A 154 -19.66 6.57 -22.35
CA VAL A 154 -21.00 6.49 -22.96
C VAL A 154 -21.68 5.24 -22.41
N SER A 155 -22.88 5.42 -21.83
CA SER A 155 -23.66 4.31 -21.26
C SER A 155 -23.98 3.24 -22.29
N GLY A 156 -24.20 2.00 -21.81
CA GLY A 156 -24.44 0.85 -22.68
C GLY A 156 -25.64 0.99 -23.60
N ASP A 157 -26.67 1.68 -23.15
CA ASP A 157 -27.96 1.91 -23.83
C ASP A 157 -28.05 3.28 -24.56
N GLU A 158 -27.08 4.14 -24.38
CA GLU A 158 -27.04 5.49 -24.95
C GLU A 158 -26.66 5.46 -26.44
N THR A 159 -27.36 6.20 -27.27
CA THR A 159 -27.05 6.43 -28.68
C THR A 159 -26.55 7.86 -28.85
N VAL A 160 -25.34 8.03 -29.42
CA VAL A 160 -24.62 9.30 -29.50
C VAL A 160 -24.12 9.53 -30.91
N PRO A 161 -24.22 10.78 -31.46
CA PRO A 161 -23.60 11.12 -32.75
C PRO A 161 -22.10 10.85 -32.76
N ALA A 162 -21.58 10.38 -33.88
CA ALA A 162 -20.15 10.08 -34.02
C ALA A 162 -19.27 11.34 -33.88
N GLY A 163 -19.80 12.52 -34.22
CA GLY A 163 -19.11 13.81 -34.07
C GLY A 163 -18.89 14.23 -32.60
N ASP A 164 -19.78 13.79 -31.69
CA ASP A 164 -19.74 14.14 -30.26
C ASP A 164 -19.02 13.07 -29.43
N MET A 165 -18.38 12.13 -30.08
CA MET A 165 -17.82 10.95 -29.46
C MET A 165 -16.29 10.92 -29.54
N TRP A 166 -15.69 10.40 -28.50
CA TRP A 166 -14.28 10.06 -28.44
C TRP A 166 -14.10 8.56 -28.22
N ILE A 167 -12.94 8.04 -28.59
CA ILE A 167 -12.55 6.65 -28.41
C ILE A 167 -11.26 6.63 -27.63
N SER A 168 -11.25 5.95 -26.49
CA SER A 168 -10.04 5.59 -25.75
C SER A 168 -9.73 4.13 -26.03
N VAL A 169 -8.53 3.86 -26.53
CA VAL A 169 -8.03 2.50 -26.78
C VAL A 169 -6.72 2.32 -26.07
N VAL A 170 -6.66 1.37 -25.16
CA VAL A 170 -5.46 1.08 -24.36
C VAL A 170 -4.91 -0.28 -24.73
N PHE A 171 -3.67 -0.27 -25.08
CA PHE A 171 -2.85 -1.49 -25.23
C PHE A 171 -1.85 -1.57 -24.10
N SER A 172 -1.53 -2.78 -23.67
CA SER A 172 -0.60 -3.00 -22.58
C SER A 172 0.43 -4.08 -22.92
N ALA A 173 1.61 -3.93 -22.34
CA ALA A 173 2.69 -4.89 -22.41
C ALA A 173 3.37 -5.04 -21.05
N PRO A 174 3.94 -6.21 -20.71
CA PRO A 174 4.75 -6.34 -19.52
C PRO A 174 6.01 -5.48 -19.64
N GLN A 175 6.37 -4.77 -18.58
CA GLN A 175 7.65 -4.05 -18.50
C GLN A 175 8.75 -5.07 -18.16
N THR A 176 9.69 -5.29 -19.07
CA THR A 176 10.79 -6.24 -18.87
C THR A 176 11.89 -5.67 -17.99
N ASP A 177 12.33 -4.44 -18.27
CA ASP A 177 13.32 -3.71 -17.47
C ASP A 177 12.94 -2.24 -17.35
N PRO A 178 12.47 -1.79 -16.18
CA PRO A 178 12.02 -0.41 -15.98
C PRO A 178 13.15 0.62 -16.09
N ARG A 179 14.42 0.19 -16.08
CA ARG A 179 15.57 1.10 -16.15
C ARG A 179 15.94 1.50 -17.59
N GLN A 180 15.37 0.81 -18.56
CA GLN A 180 15.69 1.09 -19.96
C GLN A 180 14.83 2.21 -20.53
N ALA A 181 15.41 2.91 -21.50
CA ALA A 181 14.68 3.87 -22.30
C ALA A 181 13.79 3.15 -23.30
N LEU A 182 12.61 3.71 -23.53
CA LEU A 182 11.66 3.29 -24.54
C LEU A 182 11.72 4.29 -25.69
N GLN A 183 11.66 3.79 -26.89
CA GLN A 183 11.46 4.62 -28.07
C GLN A 183 10.03 4.41 -28.57
N LEU A 184 9.25 5.49 -28.62
CA LEU A 184 7.92 5.52 -29.24
C LEU A 184 8.05 6.20 -30.60
N MET A 185 7.57 5.57 -31.66
CA MET A 185 7.37 6.18 -32.97
C MET A 185 5.86 6.44 -33.14
N TRP A 186 5.47 7.70 -33.25
CA TRP A 186 4.07 8.07 -33.43
C TRP A 186 3.75 8.31 -34.90
N ASP A 187 3.02 7.40 -35.53
CA ASP A 187 2.71 7.45 -36.98
C ASP A 187 1.29 7.98 -37.29
N LEU A 188 0.52 8.31 -36.25
CA LEU A 188 -0.83 8.91 -36.40
C LEU A 188 -0.76 10.42 -36.25
N ILE A 189 -0.10 11.09 -37.16
CA ILE A 189 0.01 12.54 -37.19
C ILE A 189 -0.90 13.09 -38.28
N PRO A 190 -1.91 13.92 -37.92
CA PRO A 190 -2.83 14.52 -38.88
C PRO A 190 -2.13 15.33 -39.96
N GLU A 191 -2.83 15.58 -41.07
CA GLU A 191 -2.37 16.55 -42.09
C GLU A 191 -2.58 17.96 -41.53
N GLY A 192 -1.47 18.66 -41.35
CA GLY A 192 -1.50 20.04 -40.80
C GLY A 192 -0.22 20.36 -40.02
N PRO A 193 -0.04 21.62 -39.63
CA PRO A 193 1.12 22.04 -38.85
C PRO A 193 1.02 21.71 -37.35
N GLU A 194 -0.18 21.35 -36.86
CA GLU A 194 -0.40 21.16 -35.43
C GLU A 194 0.27 19.89 -34.92
N PRO A 195 0.99 19.96 -33.81
CA PRO A 195 1.62 18.80 -33.21
C PRO A 195 0.58 17.92 -32.53
N VAL A 196 0.93 16.63 -32.37
CA VAL A 196 0.20 15.70 -31.51
C VAL A 196 0.82 15.68 -30.14
N THR A 197 0.02 15.90 -29.11
CA THR A 197 0.49 15.84 -27.73
C THR A 197 0.51 14.39 -27.25
N ILE A 198 1.68 13.95 -26.79
CA ILE A 198 1.88 12.67 -26.13
C ILE A 198 2.18 12.90 -24.65
N LYS A 199 1.33 12.38 -23.79
CA LYS A 199 1.53 12.45 -22.35
C LYS A 199 2.29 11.22 -21.89
N VAL A 200 3.38 11.40 -21.17
CA VAL A 200 4.13 10.30 -20.54
C VAL A 200 3.99 10.41 -19.05
N ALA A 201 3.37 9.41 -18.46
CA ALA A 201 3.11 9.35 -17.05
C ALA A 201 3.92 8.23 -16.39
N ASP A 202 4.58 8.54 -15.30
CA ASP A 202 5.33 7.61 -14.45
C ASP A 202 5.08 7.92 -12.96
N PRO A 203 5.63 7.17 -12.01
CA PRO A 203 5.42 7.42 -10.59
C PRO A 203 5.76 8.82 -10.09
N GLU A 204 6.66 9.53 -10.77
CA GLU A 204 7.05 10.88 -10.37
C GLU A 204 6.18 11.99 -10.97
N GLY A 205 5.27 11.65 -11.91
CA GLY A 205 4.34 12.61 -12.49
C GLY A 205 4.22 12.49 -14.01
N THR A 206 3.55 13.47 -14.61
CA THR A 206 3.27 13.51 -16.05
C THR A 206 4.18 14.52 -16.76
N ARG A 207 4.62 14.15 -17.95
CA ARG A 207 5.38 14.99 -18.88
C ARG A 207 4.65 15.03 -20.22
N ASN A 208 4.58 16.20 -20.86
CA ASN A 208 3.96 16.36 -22.17
C ASN A 208 5.05 16.52 -23.23
N PHE A 209 4.85 15.87 -24.35
CA PHE A 209 5.73 15.93 -25.52
C PHE A 209 4.88 16.23 -26.75
N GLU A 210 5.38 17.10 -27.61
CA GLU A 210 4.74 17.44 -28.87
C GLU A 210 5.48 16.76 -30.02
N LEU A 211 4.78 15.93 -30.76
CA LEU A 211 5.32 15.23 -31.93
C LEU A 211 4.68 15.76 -33.20
N ASN A 212 5.47 15.85 -34.25
CA ASN A 212 5.04 16.30 -35.57
C ASN A 212 5.68 15.40 -36.65
N ARG A 213 5.33 15.63 -37.89
CA ARG A 213 5.86 14.85 -39.03
C ARG A 213 7.39 14.94 -39.20
N LEU A 214 8.03 16.03 -38.75
CA LEU A 214 9.49 16.21 -38.82
C LEU A 214 10.18 15.50 -37.62
N SER A 215 9.49 15.37 -36.49
CA SER A 215 9.99 14.72 -35.30
C SER A 215 8.90 13.76 -34.72
N PRO A 216 8.68 12.62 -35.37
CA PRO A 216 7.59 11.70 -34.97
C PRO A 216 7.98 10.73 -33.85
N SER A 217 9.19 10.82 -33.34
CA SER A 217 9.71 9.86 -32.35
C SER A 217 10.04 10.50 -31.02
N LEU A 218 9.83 9.74 -29.96
CA LEU A 218 10.09 10.12 -28.58
C LEU A 218 10.94 9.05 -27.91
N ASN A 219 12.06 9.46 -27.31
CA ASN A 219 12.84 8.62 -26.40
C ASN A 219 12.53 9.00 -24.97
N VAL A 220 12.05 8.04 -24.18
CA VAL A 220 11.63 8.30 -22.80
C VAL A 220 12.05 7.17 -21.88
N ARG A 221 12.41 7.54 -20.64
CA ARG A 221 12.66 6.61 -19.55
C ARG A 221 11.69 6.89 -18.41
N GLY A 222 11.11 5.82 -17.84
CA GLY A 222 10.33 5.91 -16.63
C GLY A 222 11.21 6.28 -15.44
N ARG A 223 10.68 7.09 -14.53
CA ARG A 223 11.34 7.48 -13.28
C ARG A 223 10.78 6.60 -12.18
N PHE A 224 11.59 5.63 -11.76
CA PHE A 224 11.18 4.63 -10.77
C PHE A 224 12.16 4.58 -9.61
N HIS A 225 11.63 4.38 -8.42
CA HIS A 225 12.48 4.05 -7.29
C HIS A 225 13.27 2.75 -7.59
N PRO A 226 14.56 2.64 -7.20
CA PRO A 226 15.39 1.46 -7.47
C PRO A 226 14.76 0.14 -7.06
N ASN A 227 13.99 0.14 -5.97
CA ASN A 227 13.32 -1.03 -5.38
C ASN A 227 11.82 -1.11 -5.73
N ALA A 228 11.37 -0.44 -6.80
CA ALA A 228 9.94 -0.36 -7.13
C ALA A 228 9.27 -1.72 -7.36
N ARG A 229 10.05 -2.75 -7.76
CA ARG A 229 9.58 -4.14 -7.94
C ARG A 229 9.80 -5.04 -6.73
N THR A 230 10.51 -4.58 -5.73
CA THR A 230 10.79 -5.42 -4.55
C THR A 230 9.52 -5.58 -3.73
N PRO A 231 9.01 -6.79 -3.57
CA PRO A 231 7.84 -7.01 -2.76
C PRO A 231 8.14 -6.64 -1.30
N PRO A 232 7.16 -6.15 -0.54
CA PRO A 232 7.32 -5.94 0.88
C PRO A 232 7.81 -7.22 1.57
N PRO A 233 8.75 -7.14 2.52
CA PRO A 233 9.19 -8.32 3.26
C PRO A 233 8.01 -8.95 4.01
N PRO A 234 8.03 -10.28 4.23
CA PRO A 234 7.05 -10.91 5.10
C PRO A 234 7.21 -10.36 6.54
N ALA A 235 6.14 -10.41 7.33
CA ALA A 235 6.20 -10.06 8.75
C ALA A 235 6.77 -11.25 9.53
N PRO A 236 8.06 -11.24 9.94
CA PRO A 236 8.67 -12.36 10.63
C PRO A 236 8.11 -12.47 12.05
N ILE A 237 8.06 -13.70 12.57
CA ILE A 237 7.76 -13.91 13.98
C ILE A 237 9.00 -13.54 14.78
N ILE A 238 8.96 -12.38 15.40
CA ILE A 238 9.94 -11.98 16.39
C ILE A 238 9.46 -12.55 17.73
N ASN A 239 10.22 -13.50 18.28
CA ASN A 239 9.94 -14.02 19.63
C ASN A 239 10.70 -13.13 20.63
N PRO A 240 10.10 -12.07 21.22
CA PRO A 240 10.80 -11.10 22.04
C PRO A 240 11.28 -11.68 23.37
N ASN A 241 10.79 -12.86 23.76
CA ASN A 241 11.14 -13.50 25.00
C ASN A 241 11.27 -15.01 24.80
N PRO A 242 12.47 -15.52 24.45
CA PRO A 242 12.69 -16.95 24.54
C PRO A 242 12.42 -17.35 26.00
N SER A 243 11.32 -18.06 26.25
CA SER A 243 11.02 -18.60 27.56
C SER A 243 12.26 -19.38 27.99
N ARG A 244 12.95 -18.91 29.06
CA ARG A 244 14.10 -19.65 29.57
C ARG A 244 13.63 -21.06 29.91
N PRO A 245 14.22 -22.09 29.31
CA PRO A 245 13.81 -23.46 29.61
C PRO A 245 13.98 -23.71 31.11
N LEU A 246 12.93 -24.15 31.76
CA LEU A 246 13.01 -24.56 33.13
C LEU A 246 13.64 -25.96 33.15
N ALA A 247 14.94 -26.02 33.42
CA ALA A 247 15.66 -27.27 33.53
C ALA A 247 15.32 -27.93 34.88
N LEU A 248 14.44 -28.92 34.88
CA LEU A 248 14.10 -29.67 36.06
C LEU A 248 14.99 -30.91 36.13
N PRO A 249 15.85 -31.03 37.19
CA PRO A 249 16.69 -32.21 37.39
C PRO A 249 15.85 -33.38 37.94
N TRP A 250 14.99 -33.96 37.09
CA TRP A 250 13.96 -34.93 37.43
C TRP A 250 14.55 -36.21 38.07
N ILE A 251 15.75 -36.66 37.65
CA ILE A 251 16.45 -37.80 38.23
C ILE A 251 16.84 -37.50 39.68
N SER A 252 17.40 -36.32 39.93
CA SER A 252 17.74 -35.88 41.30
C SER A 252 16.49 -35.81 42.19
N ILE A 253 15.38 -35.31 41.66
CA ILE A 253 14.11 -35.27 42.40
C ILE A 253 13.58 -36.67 42.69
N LEU A 254 13.66 -37.60 41.71
CA LEU A 254 13.23 -38.97 41.89
C LEU A 254 14.06 -39.71 42.94
N ILE A 255 15.41 -39.54 42.91
CA ILE A 255 16.32 -40.12 43.92
C ILE A 255 15.98 -39.61 45.34
N LEU A 256 15.74 -38.31 45.49
CA LEU A 256 15.38 -37.72 46.78
C LEU A 256 14.01 -38.20 47.29
N LEU A 257 13.02 -38.32 46.41
CA LEU A 257 11.70 -38.81 46.78
C LEU A 257 11.73 -40.28 47.20
N THR A 258 12.47 -41.14 46.49
CA THR A 258 12.63 -42.54 46.83
C THR A 258 13.38 -42.71 48.14
N ALA A 259 14.43 -41.92 48.38
CA ALA A 259 15.16 -41.91 49.64
C ALA A 259 14.30 -41.43 50.83
N LEU A 260 13.50 -40.37 50.61
CA LEU A 260 12.54 -39.87 51.62
C LEU A 260 11.49 -40.93 51.99
N PHE A 261 10.93 -41.61 50.97
CA PHE A 261 9.96 -42.67 51.19
C PHE A 261 10.59 -43.84 51.94
N GLY A 262 11.78 -44.28 51.57
CA GLY A 262 12.53 -45.30 52.26
C GLY A 262 12.84 -44.93 53.73
N PHE A 263 13.23 -43.70 53.99
CA PHE A 263 13.44 -43.18 55.35
C PHE A 263 12.13 -43.22 56.19
N LEU A 264 11.03 -42.75 55.59
CA LEU A 264 9.71 -42.77 56.27
C LEU A 264 9.25 -44.16 56.62
N ALA A 265 9.54 -45.17 55.79
CA ALA A 265 9.24 -46.56 56.05
C ALA A 265 10.08 -47.16 57.20
N LEU A 266 11.37 -46.76 57.27
CA LEU A 266 12.33 -47.26 58.25
C LEU A 266 12.31 -46.51 59.59
N ARG A 267 11.70 -45.34 59.68
CA ARG A 267 11.75 -44.44 60.85
C ARG A 267 11.06 -45.02 62.11
N ARG A 268 10.20 -45.99 61.98
CA ARG A 268 9.45 -46.59 63.08
C ARG A 268 10.30 -47.55 64.00
N ASP A 269 11.45 -48.07 63.47
CA ASP A 269 12.34 -48.93 64.20
C ASP A 269 13.65 -48.10 64.56
N PRO A 270 13.97 -47.94 65.86
CA PRO A 270 15.12 -47.15 66.28
C PRO A 270 16.46 -47.68 65.75
N ARG A 271 16.60 -49.02 65.58
CA ARG A 271 17.79 -49.67 65.04
C ARG A 271 17.95 -49.39 63.52
N ARG A 272 16.89 -49.15 62.77
CA ARG A 272 16.87 -48.94 61.36
C ARG A 272 16.95 -47.44 60.99
N ARG A 273 16.76 -46.54 61.96
CA ARG A 273 16.87 -45.08 61.78
C ARG A 273 18.24 -44.63 61.23
N ILE A 274 19.30 -45.23 61.72
CA ILE A 274 20.67 -44.93 61.27
C ILE A 274 20.80 -45.34 59.78
N LEU A 275 20.31 -46.49 59.40
CA LEU A 275 20.30 -46.95 58.02
C LEU A 275 19.51 -46.01 57.13
N GLY A 276 18.32 -45.54 57.58
CA GLY A 276 17.53 -44.56 56.87
C GLY A 276 18.24 -43.21 56.65
N MET A 277 19.01 -42.75 57.65
CA MET A 277 19.83 -41.53 57.51
C MET A 277 21.00 -41.71 56.50
N CYS A 278 21.64 -42.88 56.49
CA CYS A 278 22.67 -43.22 55.51
C CYS A 278 22.08 -43.25 54.07
N ILE A 279 20.88 -43.75 53.89
CA ILE A 279 20.18 -43.75 52.58
C ILE A 279 19.94 -42.32 52.13
N ILE A 280 19.42 -41.42 52.97
CA ILE A 280 19.24 -40.00 52.61
C ILE A 280 20.58 -39.32 52.25
N ALA A 281 21.62 -39.54 53.05
CA ALA A 281 22.95 -38.95 52.77
C ALA A 281 23.52 -39.45 51.43
N SER A 282 23.44 -40.75 51.15
CA SER A 282 23.86 -41.32 49.88
C SER A 282 23.02 -40.81 48.68
N ALA A 283 21.70 -40.67 48.88
CA ALA A 283 20.81 -40.11 47.86
C ALA A 283 21.08 -38.61 47.61
N ALA A 284 21.38 -37.85 48.65
CA ALA A 284 21.77 -36.45 48.51
C ALA A 284 23.08 -36.31 47.69
N LEU A 285 24.07 -37.18 47.94
CA LEU A 285 25.31 -37.22 47.18
C LEU A 285 25.07 -37.65 45.73
N ALA A 286 24.26 -38.69 45.48
CA ALA A 286 23.89 -39.15 44.16
C ALA A 286 23.10 -38.07 43.36
N SER A 287 22.25 -37.34 44.07
CA SER A 287 21.49 -36.23 43.47
C SER A 287 22.35 -35.07 42.99
N THR A 288 23.51 -34.83 43.66
CA THR A 288 24.45 -33.80 43.16
C THR A 288 25.18 -34.23 41.89
N LEU A 289 25.46 -35.52 41.73
CA LEU A 289 26.12 -36.09 40.55
C LEU A 289 25.18 -36.13 39.34
N THR A 290 23.86 -36.21 39.56
CA THR A 290 22.83 -36.28 38.49
C THR A 290 22.24 -34.92 38.14
N ARG A 291 22.70 -33.80 38.71
CA ARG A 291 22.19 -32.45 38.45
C ARG A 291 22.27 -32.03 36.97
N GLY A 292 23.20 -32.59 36.21
CA GLY A 292 23.36 -32.31 34.77
C GLY A 292 22.32 -32.99 33.91
N ILE A 293 21.53 -33.98 34.44
CA ILE A 293 20.46 -34.67 33.69
C ILE A 293 19.16 -33.98 34.00
N SER A 294 18.79 -33.01 33.20
CA SER A 294 17.57 -32.24 33.36
C SER A 294 16.65 -32.45 32.15
N ILE A 295 15.36 -32.47 32.37
CA ILE A 295 14.35 -32.31 31.31
C ILE A 295 14.11 -30.80 31.20
N GLU A 296 14.37 -30.28 30.01
CA GLU A 296 14.03 -28.90 29.69
C GLU A 296 12.53 -28.81 29.41
N PHE A 297 11.80 -28.24 30.33
CA PHE A 297 10.42 -27.85 30.12
C PHE A 297 10.36 -26.41 29.69
N SER A 298 10.16 -26.18 28.38
CA SER A 298 9.84 -24.87 27.84
C SER A 298 8.31 -24.76 27.79
N PRO A 299 7.66 -24.08 28.71
CA PRO A 299 6.25 -23.74 28.55
C PRO A 299 6.19 -22.83 27.32
N LYS A 300 5.68 -23.37 26.21
CA LYS A 300 5.37 -22.55 25.03
C LYS A 300 4.29 -21.56 25.44
N LYS A 301 4.71 -20.38 25.88
CA LYS A 301 3.77 -19.29 26.09
C LYS A 301 3.17 -18.98 24.71
N PRO A 302 1.86 -18.98 24.55
CA PRO A 302 1.27 -18.66 23.25
C PRO A 302 1.80 -17.30 22.81
N LEU A 303 2.26 -17.19 21.56
CA LEU A 303 2.66 -15.93 20.93
C LEU A 303 1.42 -15.05 20.87
N THR A 304 1.32 -14.11 21.80
CA THR A 304 0.20 -13.15 21.86
C THR A 304 0.78 -11.75 21.76
N VAL A 305 0.21 -10.95 20.86
CA VAL A 305 0.49 -9.52 20.74
C VAL A 305 -0.62 -8.78 21.50
N THR A 306 -0.25 -7.91 22.40
CA THR A 306 -1.20 -7.13 23.23
C THR A 306 -0.97 -5.64 23.16
N SER A 307 0.07 -5.20 22.43
CA SER A 307 0.38 -3.80 22.25
C SER A 307 0.01 -3.33 20.83
N ASN A 308 -0.67 -2.17 20.74
CA ASN A 308 -1.05 -1.59 19.45
C ASN A 308 0.15 -1.29 18.54
N PRO A 309 1.29 -0.74 19.01
CA PRO A 309 2.47 -0.52 18.17
C PRO A 309 3.00 -1.80 17.53
N GLU A 310 3.10 -2.89 18.30
CA GLU A 310 3.58 -4.18 17.80
C GLU A 310 2.62 -4.77 16.74
N ALA A 311 1.31 -4.67 16.97
CA ALA A 311 0.31 -5.07 16.00
C ALA A 311 0.41 -4.27 14.69
N ILE A 312 0.66 -2.96 14.76
CA ILE A 312 0.86 -2.10 13.59
C ILE A 312 2.13 -2.51 12.82
N GLU A 313 3.23 -2.82 13.53
CA GLU A 313 4.46 -3.31 12.90
C GLU A 313 4.23 -4.61 12.11
N ILE A 314 3.40 -5.51 12.63
CA ILE A 314 3.05 -6.77 11.97
C ILE A 314 2.07 -6.55 10.81
N LEU A 315 1.03 -5.76 11.01
CA LEU A 315 -0.02 -5.55 10.01
C LEU A 315 0.44 -4.70 8.81
N ASN A 316 1.32 -3.74 9.03
CA ASN A 316 1.75 -2.83 7.95
C ASN A 316 2.39 -3.58 6.76
N PRO A 317 3.37 -4.48 6.91
CA PRO A 317 3.89 -5.26 5.80
C PRO A 317 2.85 -6.21 5.19
N LEU A 318 1.91 -6.77 5.99
CA LEU A 318 0.84 -7.62 5.49
C LEU A 318 -0.10 -6.84 4.58
N LEU A 319 -0.59 -5.68 5.01
CA LEU A 319 -1.43 -4.81 4.20
C LEU A 319 -0.72 -4.34 2.93
N ARG A 320 0.52 -3.86 3.04
CA ARG A 320 1.30 -3.44 1.86
C ARG A 320 1.44 -4.56 0.85
N ARG A 321 1.58 -5.81 1.28
CA ARG A 321 1.69 -6.95 0.41
C ARG A 321 0.35 -7.32 -0.25
N ILE A 322 -0.78 -7.16 0.44
CA ILE A 322 -2.12 -7.27 -0.17
C ILE A 322 -2.23 -6.29 -1.34
N TYR A 323 -1.84 -5.02 -1.15
CA TYR A 323 -1.88 -4.04 -2.23
C TYR A 323 -0.83 -4.30 -3.33
N HIS A 324 0.28 -4.96 -3.00
CA HIS A 324 1.26 -5.39 -3.99
C HIS A 324 0.67 -6.42 -5.00
N ALA A 325 -0.27 -7.25 -4.56
CA ALA A 325 -0.97 -8.19 -5.43
C ALA A 325 -1.74 -7.50 -6.59
N PHE A 326 -2.09 -6.21 -6.46
CA PHE A 326 -2.69 -5.43 -7.54
C PHE A 326 -1.77 -5.20 -8.75
N ASN A 327 -0.46 -5.39 -8.60
CA ASN A 327 0.50 -5.26 -9.69
C ASN A 327 0.50 -6.45 -10.65
N TYR A 328 -0.06 -7.58 -10.23
CA TYR A 328 -0.15 -8.77 -11.07
C TYR A 328 -1.44 -8.78 -11.90
N ARG A 329 -1.37 -9.30 -13.12
CA ARG A 329 -2.52 -9.42 -14.02
C ARG A 329 -3.20 -10.78 -13.93
N SER A 330 -2.39 -11.84 -13.78
CA SER A 330 -2.90 -13.20 -13.65
C SER A 330 -3.54 -13.40 -12.28
N GLN A 331 -4.75 -13.97 -12.27
CA GLN A 331 -5.44 -14.32 -11.04
C GLN A 331 -4.63 -15.30 -10.18
N ASP A 332 -3.92 -16.23 -10.83
CA ASP A 332 -3.06 -17.20 -10.15
C ASP A 332 -1.93 -16.47 -9.40
N GLN A 333 -1.23 -15.55 -10.07
CA GLN A 333 -0.18 -14.75 -9.44
C GLN A 333 -0.71 -13.86 -8.30
N GLN A 334 -1.90 -13.30 -8.46
CA GLN A 334 -2.55 -12.52 -7.40
C GLN A 334 -2.86 -13.40 -6.19
N TYR A 335 -3.41 -14.59 -6.43
CA TYR A 335 -3.72 -15.55 -5.38
C TYR A 335 -2.46 -16.05 -4.66
N ASP A 336 -1.42 -16.38 -5.41
CA ASP A 336 -0.13 -16.82 -4.86
C ASP A 336 0.47 -15.73 -3.96
N GLU A 337 0.47 -14.48 -4.41
CA GLU A 337 0.97 -13.34 -3.62
C GLU A 337 0.15 -13.13 -2.32
N LEU A 338 -1.17 -13.25 -2.41
CA LEU A 338 -2.05 -13.14 -1.23
C LEU A 338 -1.84 -14.31 -0.26
N SER A 339 -1.55 -15.51 -0.73
CA SER A 339 -1.30 -16.71 0.10
C SER A 339 -0.07 -16.58 1.00
N LEU A 340 0.85 -15.66 0.66
CA LEU A 340 2.02 -15.36 1.49
C LEU A 340 1.66 -14.58 2.76
N VAL A 341 0.56 -13.82 2.75
CA VAL A 341 0.14 -12.96 3.87
C VAL A 341 -1.20 -13.34 4.49
N ALA A 342 -1.98 -14.17 3.83
CA ALA A 342 -3.26 -14.65 4.33
C ALA A 342 -3.32 -16.18 4.27
N SER A 343 -4.08 -16.78 5.15
CA SER A 343 -4.26 -18.24 5.23
C SER A 343 -5.69 -18.59 5.60
N GLY A 344 -6.17 -19.67 4.99
CA GLY A 344 -7.54 -20.14 5.19
C GLY A 344 -8.59 -19.36 4.38
N GLU A 345 -9.73 -19.99 4.18
CA GLU A 345 -10.81 -19.48 3.34
C GLU A 345 -11.42 -18.17 3.91
N ALA A 346 -11.48 -18.05 5.24
CA ALA A 346 -12.03 -16.89 5.93
C ALA A 346 -11.21 -15.57 5.73
N ALA A 347 -9.96 -15.67 5.26
CA ALA A 347 -9.14 -14.52 4.93
C ALA A 347 -8.88 -14.39 3.43
N LEU A 348 -8.40 -15.46 2.77
CA LEU A 348 -8.02 -15.40 1.36
C LEU A 348 -9.19 -15.06 0.44
N THR A 349 -10.36 -15.69 0.66
CA THR A 349 -11.52 -15.47 -0.20
C THR A 349 -12.02 -14.03 -0.17
N PRO A 350 -12.31 -13.39 0.98
CA PRO A 350 -12.78 -12.01 1.00
C PRO A 350 -11.73 -11.04 0.45
N ILE A 351 -10.43 -11.23 0.73
CA ILE A 351 -9.36 -10.38 0.19
C ILE A 351 -9.30 -10.51 -1.33
N PHE A 352 -9.31 -11.73 -1.86
CA PHE A 352 -9.25 -11.98 -3.29
C PHE A 352 -10.49 -11.44 -4.03
N LEU A 353 -11.68 -11.64 -3.48
CA LEU A 353 -12.91 -11.11 -4.07
C LEU A 353 -12.95 -9.58 -4.08
N GLU A 354 -12.48 -8.91 -3.01
CA GLU A 354 -12.41 -7.44 -2.99
C GLU A 354 -11.36 -6.91 -3.97
N LEU A 355 -10.22 -7.61 -4.11
CA LEU A 355 -9.24 -7.34 -5.15
C LEU A 355 -9.87 -7.44 -6.55
N GLN A 356 -10.53 -8.55 -6.86
CA GLN A 356 -11.19 -8.78 -8.14
C GLN A 356 -12.30 -7.77 -8.41
N ARG A 357 -13.11 -7.44 -7.40
CA ARG A 357 -14.14 -6.40 -7.51
C ARG A 357 -13.56 -5.04 -7.86
N THR A 358 -12.48 -4.66 -7.19
CA THR A 358 -11.79 -3.40 -7.44
C THR A 358 -11.19 -3.36 -8.85
N LEU A 359 -10.59 -4.44 -9.33
CA LEU A 359 -10.03 -4.54 -10.69
C LEU A 359 -11.13 -4.48 -11.77
N ARG A 360 -12.25 -5.19 -11.59
CA ARG A 360 -13.39 -5.15 -12.53
C ARG A 360 -14.08 -3.78 -12.59
N SER A 361 -14.18 -3.06 -11.46
CA SER A 361 -14.71 -1.70 -11.45
C SER A 361 -13.83 -0.78 -12.30
N ARG A 362 -12.51 -0.95 -12.23
CA ARG A 362 -11.54 -0.21 -13.04
C ARG A 362 -11.69 -0.45 -14.53
N GLU A 363 -11.86 -1.70 -14.94
CA GLU A 363 -12.08 -2.06 -16.36
C GLU A 363 -13.33 -1.38 -16.91
N ARG A 364 -14.42 -1.31 -16.13
CA ARG A 364 -15.67 -0.66 -16.54
C ARG A 364 -15.54 0.87 -16.64
N GLU A 365 -14.82 1.47 -15.71
CA GLU A 365 -14.61 2.92 -15.65
C GLU A 365 -13.45 3.39 -16.53
N GLY A 366 -12.75 2.49 -17.24
CA GLY A 366 -11.56 2.81 -18.05
C GLY A 366 -10.38 3.29 -17.20
N SER A 367 -10.46 3.17 -15.88
CA SER A 367 -9.49 3.74 -14.97
C SER A 367 -8.39 2.75 -14.58
N ARG A 368 -7.19 3.28 -14.38
CA ARG A 368 -6.05 2.56 -13.80
C ARG A 368 -5.76 3.13 -12.42
N VAL A 369 -5.75 2.27 -11.42
CA VAL A 369 -5.42 2.67 -10.05
C VAL A 369 -4.10 2.02 -9.63
N ARG A 370 -3.21 2.81 -9.09
CA ARG A 370 -2.01 2.36 -8.41
C ARG A 370 -2.08 2.81 -6.96
N VAL A 371 -1.76 1.91 -6.05
CA VAL A 371 -1.63 2.25 -4.63
C VAL A 371 -0.15 2.48 -4.33
N ASP A 372 0.19 3.69 -3.94
CA ASP A 372 1.56 4.10 -3.66
C ASP A 372 1.89 3.99 -2.17
N THR A 373 0.93 4.30 -1.30
CA THR A 373 1.12 4.26 0.15
C THR A 373 -0.05 3.61 0.86
N VAL A 374 0.28 2.88 1.94
CA VAL A 374 -0.69 2.29 2.86
C VAL A 374 -0.26 2.70 4.26
N GLN A 375 -1.17 3.33 5.01
CA GLN A 375 -0.89 3.84 6.34
C GLN A 375 -2.01 3.46 7.30
N ILE A 376 -1.66 2.74 8.36
CA ILE A 376 -2.58 2.45 9.45
C ILE A 376 -2.74 3.73 10.29
N THR A 377 -3.98 4.20 10.45
CA THR A 377 -4.31 5.44 11.15
C THR A 377 -4.76 5.20 12.58
N ALA A 378 -5.38 4.06 12.83
CA ALA A 378 -5.80 3.62 14.16
C ALA A 378 -5.76 2.09 14.21
N CYS A 379 -5.43 1.55 15.38
CA CYS A 379 -5.48 0.11 15.61
C CYS A 379 -5.71 -0.16 17.10
N SER A 380 -6.61 -1.07 17.41
CA SER A 380 -6.78 -1.65 18.74
C SER A 380 -6.60 -3.14 18.67
N VAL A 381 -5.90 -3.73 19.64
CA VAL A 381 -5.53 -5.13 19.62
C VAL A 381 -6.01 -5.86 20.87
N THR A 382 -6.46 -7.09 20.69
CA THR A 382 -6.80 -8.02 21.74
C THR A 382 -6.18 -9.39 21.45
N ALA A 383 -5.79 -10.13 22.50
CA ALA A 383 -5.29 -11.49 22.32
C ALA A 383 -6.41 -12.41 21.84
N LEU A 384 -6.08 -13.36 20.96
CA LEU A 384 -7.01 -14.42 20.58
C LEU A 384 -7.21 -15.40 21.75
N GLU A 385 -8.46 -15.74 22.05
CA GLU A 385 -8.76 -16.77 23.03
C GLU A 385 -8.33 -18.15 22.51
N LYS A 386 -7.58 -18.90 23.34
CA LYS A 386 -7.20 -20.31 23.11
C LYS A 386 -6.30 -20.62 21.91
N ARG A 387 -5.84 -19.62 21.15
CA ARG A 387 -4.93 -19.78 20.02
C ARG A 387 -3.83 -18.71 20.04
N PRO A 388 -2.63 -19.02 19.48
CA PRO A 388 -1.60 -18.01 19.32
C PRO A 388 -2.06 -16.93 18.33
N GLY A 389 -1.64 -15.70 18.57
CA GLY A 389 -1.99 -14.58 17.70
C GLY A 389 -2.77 -13.47 18.39
N PHE A 390 -3.37 -12.61 17.59
CA PHE A 390 -4.14 -11.46 18.05
C PHE A 390 -5.27 -11.12 17.08
N GLN A 391 -6.30 -10.52 17.63
CA GLN A 391 -7.33 -9.85 16.86
C GLN A 391 -7.03 -8.35 16.87
N ALA A 392 -7.13 -7.70 15.70
CA ALA A 392 -6.93 -6.28 15.55
C ALA A 392 -8.12 -5.64 14.86
N LEU A 393 -8.64 -4.56 15.42
CA LEU A 393 -9.58 -3.66 14.77
C LEU A 393 -8.80 -2.43 14.32
N CYS A 394 -8.65 -2.25 13.02
CA CYS A 394 -7.80 -1.20 12.46
C CYS A 394 -8.49 -0.39 11.38
N SER A 395 -8.15 0.90 11.36
CA SER A 395 -8.44 1.83 10.27
C SER A 395 -7.15 2.12 9.52
N TRP A 396 -7.21 2.15 8.20
CA TRP A 396 -6.06 2.53 7.38
C TRP A 396 -6.49 3.33 6.16
N GLN A 397 -5.53 4.02 5.58
CA GLN A 397 -5.67 4.75 4.33
C GLN A 397 -4.78 4.13 3.29
N ALA A 398 -5.34 3.93 2.10
CA ALA A 398 -4.60 3.57 0.91
C ALA A 398 -4.67 4.74 -0.07
N ALA A 399 -3.54 5.39 -0.27
CA ALA A 399 -3.42 6.50 -1.19
C ALA A 399 -2.67 6.06 -2.44
N GLY A 400 -3.12 6.57 -3.58
CA GLY A 400 -2.55 6.22 -4.86
C GLY A 400 -3.09 7.12 -5.95
N ARG A 401 -2.72 6.79 -7.18
CA ARG A 401 -3.07 7.55 -8.36
C ARG A 401 -4.03 6.78 -9.24
N VAL A 402 -5.05 7.46 -9.73
CA VAL A 402 -6.00 6.94 -10.71
C VAL A 402 -5.74 7.65 -12.03
N GLY A 403 -5.46 6.90 -13.08
CA GLY A 403 -5.29 7.41 -14.44
C GLY A 403 -6.42 6.94 -15.34
N HIS A 404 -6.98 7.87 -16.13
CA HIS A 404 -7.92 7.56 -17.20
C HIS A 404 -7.92 8.69 -18.23
N TRP A 405 -8.13 8.34 -19.50
CA TRP A 405 -8.32 9.28 -20.62
C TRP A 405 -7.30 10.42 -20.65
N GLY A 406 -6.04 10.10 -20.37
CA GLY A 406 -4.94 11.05 -20.42
C GLY A 406 -4.80 11.98 -19.22
N HIS A 407 -5.57 11.78 -18.11
CA HIS A 407 -5.32 12.49 -16.85
C HIS A 407 -5.17 11.60 -15.65
N PHE A 408 -4.69 12.20 -14.56
CA PHE A 408 -4.41 11.54 -13.30
C PHE A 408 -5.04 12.30 -12.15
N HIS A 409 -5.60 11.54 -11.21
CA HIS A 409 -6.11 12.05 -9.95
C HIS A 409 -5.45 11.31 -8.79
N ASP A 410 -5.08 12.02 -7.75
CA ASP A 410 -4.70 11.40 -6.50
C ASP A 410 -5.96 10.96 -5.76
N ARG A 411 -5.97 9.71 -5.33
CA ARG A 411 -7.11 9.12 -4.64
C ARG A 411 -6.69 8.50 -3.33
N THR A 412 -7.40 8.83 -2.26
CA THR A 412 -7.24 8.20 -0.94
C THR A 412 -8.55 7.53 -0.54
N ASN A 413 -8.47 6.24 -0.27
CA ASN A 413 -9.57 5.49 0.34
C ASN A 413 -9.24 5.19 1.78
N ALA A 414 -10.21 5.34 2.68
CA ALA A 414 -10.13 4.88 4.05
C ALA A 414 -10.92 3.57 4.21
N TYR A 415 -10.42 2.70 5.03
CA TYR A 415 -10.97 1.38 5.29
C TYR A 415 -10.96 1.09 6.79
N ASP A 416 -11.96 0.34 7.24
CA ASP A 416 -12.07 -0.18 8.59
C ASP A 416 -12.33 -1.68 8.53
N ALA A 417 -11.52 -2.46 9.24
CA ALA A 417 -11.68 -3.91 9.29
C ALA A 417 -11.19 -4.51 10.61
N SER A 418 -11.71 -5.69 10.92
CA SER A 418 -11.15 -6.57 11.92
C SER A 418 -10.35 -7.70 11.27
N PHE A 419 -9.21 -8.00 11.88
CA PHE A 419 -8.27 -9.03 11.45
C PHE A 419 -8.02 -10.02 12.57
N ASP A 420 -8.09 -11.32 12.30
CA ASP A 420 -7.40 -12.32 13.13
C ASP A 420 -6.04 -12.59 12.47
N VAL A 421 -4.96 -12.48 13.25
CA VAL A 421 -3.58 -12.66 12.78
C VAL A 421 -2.91 -13.73 13.62
N GLU A 422 -2.41 -14.77 12.96
CA GLU A 422 -1.80 -15.93 13.59
C GLU A 422 -0.41 -16.24 13.05
N PRO A 423 0.48 -16.82 13.87
CA PRO A 423 1.78 -17.29 13.43
C PRO A 423 1.63 -18.60 12.66
N ILE A 424 1.90 -18.61 11.36
CA ILE A 424 1.82 -19.77 10.47
C ILE A 424 3.13 -19.88 9.68
N ASP A 425 3.73 -21.06 9.67
CA ASP A 425 4.97 -21.34 8.91
C ASP A 425 6.11 -20.34 9.14
N GLY A 426 6.29 -19.90 10.38
CA GLY A 426 7.36 -18.97 10.76
C GLY A 426 7.11 -17.51 10.39
N THR A 427 5.92 -17.16 9.92
CA THR A 427 5.50 -15.79 9.57
C THR A 427 4.12 -15.47 10.15
N TRP A 428 3.83 -14.19 10.32
CA TRP A 428 2.49 -13.73 10.64
C TRP A 428 1.61 -13.76 9.40
N LYS A 429 0.40 -14.33 9.52
CA LYS A 429 -0.61 -14.34 8.45
C LYS A 429 -1.98 -13.92 8.97
N ILE A 430 -2.74 -13.25 8.13
CA ILE A 430 -4.15 -12.96 8.36
C ILE A 430 -4.93 -14.25 8.15
N THR A 431 -5.68 -14.70 9.18
CA THR A 431 -6.51 -15.91 9.12
C THR A 431 -8.00 -15.60 9.03
N ARG A 432 -8.37 -14.34 9.29
CA ARG A 432 -9.73 -13.81 9.11
C ARG A 432 -9.67 -12.33 8.80
N LEU A 433 -10.53 -11.90 7.88
CA LEU A 433 -10.76 -10.50 7.55
C LEU A 433 -12.25 -10.23 7.47
N ASP A 434 -12.72 -9.29 8.29
CA ASP A 434 -14.08 -8.74 8.20
C ASP A 434 -13.99 -7.25 7.91
N LEU A 435 -14.38 -6.85 6.72
CA LEU A 435 -14.39 -5.44 6.27
C LEU A 435 -15.66 -4.75 6.74
N HIS A 436 -15.54 -3.71 7.58
CA HIS A 436 -16.67 -3.00 8.16
C HIS A 436 -17.08 -1.76 7.38
N GLY A 437 -16.13 -1.08 6.77
CA GLY A 437 -16.38 0.15 6.05
C GLY A 437 -15.34 0.45 4.98
N ARG A 438 -15.80 1.21 3.98
CA ARG A 438 -14.97 1.82 2.95
C ARG A 438 -15.49 3.22 2.67
N GLU A 439 -14.68 4.22 2.93
CA GLU A 439 -15.00 5.61 2.66
C GLU A 439 -14.04 6.19 1.61
N ARG A 440 -14.59 6.91 0.64
CA ARG A 440 -13.80 7.70 -0.30
C ARG A 440 -13.58 9.09 0.29
N LYS A 441 -12.33 9.45 0.55
CA LYS A 441 -12.02 10.83 0.93
C LYS A 441 -12.10 11.74 -0.28
N PRO A 442 -12.60 12.99 -0.11
CA PRO A 442 -12.61 13.96 -1.19
C PRO A 442 -11.20 14.24 -1.69
N GLU A 443 -11.07 14.39 -3.00
CA GLU A 443 -9.81 14.72 -3.66
C GLU A 443 -9.35 16.13 -3.24
N THR A 444 -8.09 16.25 -2.85
CA THR A 444 -7.47 17.57 -2.65
C THR A 444 -6.95 18.00 -4.02
N PRO A 445 -7.41 19.14 -4.58
CA PRO A 445 -6.90 19.63 -5.86
C PRO A 445 -5.39 19.85 -5.75
N GLN A 446 -4.61 19.21 -6.61
CA GLN A 446 -3.19 19.51 -6.68
C GLN A 446 -3.00 20.90 -7.32
N PRO A 447 -2.17 21.77 -6.72
CA PRO A 447 -1.77 22.98 -7.41
C PRO A 447 -0.96 22.58 -8.65
N THR A 448 -1.41 23.01 -9.80
CA THR A 448 -0.70 22.86 -11.07
C THR A 448 0.66 23.56 -10.93
N LEU A 449 1.73 22.80 -10.75
CA LEU A 449 3.08 23.36 -10.80
C LEU A 449 3.32 23.84 -12.22
N ARG A 450 3.19 25.15 -12.44
CA ARG A 450 3.77 25.79 -13.62
C ARG A 450 5.26 25.54 -13.57
N GLN A 451 5.76 24.76 -14.50
CA GLN A 451 7.20 24.74 -14.79
C GLN A 451 7.54 26.13 -15.30
N GLN A 452 8.29 26.88 -14.51
CA GLN A 452 9.07 28.00 -14.99
C GLN A 452 10.20 27.43 -15.83
N GLU A 453 10.36 28.00 -17.03
CA GLU A 453 11.43 27.77 -18.00
C GLU A 453 12.84 27.86 -17.39
#